data_a91d5e5ea90efcb770ea5badcbb8cf40
#
_entry.id   a91d5e5ea90efcb770ea5badcbb8cf40
#
_cell.length_a   1.000
_cell.length_b   1.000
_cell.length_c   1.000
_cell.angle_alpha   90.00
_cell.angle_beta   90.00
_cell.angle_gamma   90.00
#
_symmetry.space_group_name_H-M   'P 1'
#
loop_
_entity.id
_entity.type
_entity.pdbx_description
1 polymer ?
#
loop_
_entity_poly.entity_id
_entity_poly.type
_entity_poly.pdbx_seq_one_letter_code
_entity_poly.pdbx_strand_id
1 'polypeptide(L)'
;MKLHPSLLRLVRLVYRLPLAIGILALLVCFGTQVLPASAQSPAFVRVIHASPDVGTADVFVDGAKLLSSFQFGSVTGYAAVPAGPHLVQIALVGKGINAAALSQTLSVSSGVAYTVAAIGTNATGLSLQVFVDNNLVAAGTAKVRVYHLSPGTGSVDVSDGSSTVISGLSYPQASNYVNDAAGSYTFDVTSTQPSATLPLSQMLPVNTVTSIFTVGMYNGFPKLELVSAQVSGTPGLPQTGSNPNAVPTHSQPLSLWLLGVLALVVLGAGVTSVGTDVARQIRRVRSGT
;
A
#
# COMPACT_ATOMS: atom_id res chain seq x y z
N MET A 1 -51.01 60.34 -11.93
CA MET A 1 -50.79 59.40 -13.07
C MET A 1 -50.69 58.02 -12.50
N LYS A 2 -51.71 57.17 -12.59
CA LYS A 2 -51.69 55.80 -12.01
C LYS A 2 -50.99 54.90 -13.02
N LEU A 3 -49.84 54.27 -12.58
CA LEU A 3 -49.10 53.29 -13.38
C LEU A 3 -50.00 52.08 -13.68
N HIS A 4 -50.06 51.65 -14.94
CA HIS A 4 -50.88 50.56 -15.39
C HIS A 4 -50.44 49.23 -14.72
N PRO A 5 -51.38 48.40 -14.22
CA PRO A 5 -51.01 47.19 -13.41
C PRO A 5 -50.17 46.15 -14.15
N SER A 6 -50.12 46.19 -15.47
CA SER A 6 -49.24 45.34 -16.29
C SER A 6 -47.71 45.64 -16.14
N LEU A 7 -47.35 46.91 -15.95
CA LEU A 7 -45.97 47.35 -15.75
C LEU A 7 -45.39 46.87 -14.42
N LEU A 8 -46.23 46.85 -13.37
CA LEU A 8 -45.85 46.35 -12.05
C LEU A 8 -45.59 44.84 -12.02
N ARG A 9 -46.29 44.09 -12.88
CA ARG A 9 -46.05 42.63 -13.02
C ARG A 9 -44.76 42.34 -13.76
N LEU A 10 -44.44 43.12 -14.79
CA LEU A 10 -43.21 42.96 -15.58
C LEU A 10 -41.95 43.25 -14.73
N VAL A 11 -41.98 44.33 -13.96
CA VAL A 11 -40.86 44.69 -13.05
C VAL A 11 -40.63 43.60 -11.98
N ARG A 12 -41.71 43.03 -11.41
CA ARG A 12 -41.56 41.93 -10.43
C ARG A 12 -41.03 40.65 -11.05
N LEU A 13 -41.30 40.38 -12.33
CA LEU A 13 -40.79 39.21 -13.04
C LEU A 13 -39.27 39.33 -13.33
N VAL A 14 -38.85 40.53 -13.77
CA VAL A 14 -37.43 40.81 -14.10
C VAL A 14 -36.49 40.70 -12.88
N TYR A 15 -36.95 41.03 -11.66
CA TYR A 15 -36.15 40.91 -10.44
C TYR A 15 -36.20 39.53 -9.77
N ARG A 16 -37.24 38.70 -10.05
CA ARG A 16 -37.35 37.36 -9.49
C ARG A 16 -36.56 36.30 -10.26
N LEU A 17 -36.35 36.48 -11.57
CA LEU A 17 -35.65 35.57 -12.42
C LEU A 17 -34.12 35.47 -12.06
N PRO A 18 -33.37 36.58 -11.91
CA PRO A 18 -31.96 36.50 -11.52
C PRO A 18 -31.76 36.00 -10.11
N LEU A 19 -32.68 36.24 -9.17
CA LEU A 19 -32.62 35.73 -7.82
C LEU A 19 -32.79 34.20 -7.79
N ALA A 20 -33.72 33.65 -8.57
CA ALA A 20 -33.94 32.22 -8.68
C ALA A 20 -32.76 31.49 -9.32
N ILE A 21 -32.16 32.08 -10.38
CA ILE A 21 -30.95 31.54 -11.03
C ILE A 21 -29.75 31.60 -10.07
N GLY A 22 -29.59 32.67 -9.29
CA GLY A 22 -28.52 32.80 -8.29
C GLY A 22 -28.63 31.77 -7.18
N ILE A 23 -29.83 31.47 -6.67
CA ILE A 23 -30.09 30.45 -5.66
C ILE A 23 -29.82 29.04 -6.22
N LEU A 24 -30.23 28.77 -7.48
CA LEU A 24 -29.98 27.48 -8.13
C LEU A 24 -28.48 27.26 -8.38
N ALA A 25 -27.73 28.29 -8.79
CA ALA A 25 -26.27 28.23 -8.93
C ALA A 25 -25.55 28.00 -7.60
N LEU A 26 -26.04 28.61 -6.51
CA LEU A 26 -25.51 28.41 -5.18
C LEU A 26 -25.76 26.97 -4.69
N LEU A 27 -26.93 26.41 -4.93
CA LEU A 27 -27.27 25.02 -4.58
C LEU A 27 -26.43 24.00 -5.36
N VAL A 28 -26.10 24.25 -6.61
CA VAL A 28 -25.22 23.39 -7.42
C VAL A 28 -23.78 23.44 -6.91
N CYS A 29 -23.28 24.61 -6.46
CA CYS A 29 -21.94 24.73 -5.87
C CYS A 29 -21.79 24.02 -4.50
N PHE A 30 -22.87 23.92 -3.71
CA PHE A 30 -22.83 23.19 -2.44
C PHE A 30 -23.04 21.67 -2.58
N GLY A 31 -23.60 21.20 -3.71
CA GLY A 31 -23.94 19.79 -3.92
C GLY A 31 -22.79 18.87 -4.32
N THR A 32 -21.59 19.39 -4.67
CA THR A 32 -20.46 18.59 -5.12
C THR A 32 -19.26 18.68 -4.17
N GLN A 33 -19.50 18.49 -2.89
CA GLN A 33 -18.41 18.20 -1.96
C GLN A 33 -17.94 16.76 -2.26
N VAL A 34 -17.07 16.58 -3.24
CA VAL A 34 -16.31 15.35 -3.39
C VAL A 34 -15.40 15.28 -2.18
N LEU A 35 -15.81 14.55 -1.15
CA LEU A 35 -14.94 14.25 -0.02
C LEU A 35 -13.71 13.54 -0.62
N PRO A 36 -12.48 14.00 -0.31
CA PRO A 36 -11.31 13.27 -0.74
C PRO A 36 -11.42 11.86 -0.16
N ALA A 37 -11.47 10.85 -1.02
CA ALA A 37 -11.34 9.48 -0.59
C ALA A 37 -9.98 9.40 0.14
N SER A 38 -10.00 9.17 1.43
CA SER A 38 -8.76 8.95 2.20
C SER A 38 -8.07 7.77 1.56
N ALA A 39 -6.97 8.01 0.86
CA ALA A 39 -6.16 6.94 0.30
C ALA A 39 -5.67 6.09 1.47
N GLN A 40 -6.20 4.88 1.58
CA GLN A 40 -5.79 3.95 2.61
C GLN A 40 -4.31 3.61 2.38
N SER A 41 -3.48 3.66 3.42
CA SER A 41 -2.08 3.29 3.31
C SER A 41 -1.97 1.85 2.79
N PRO A 42 -1.07 1.55 1.85
CA PRO A 42 -0.92 0.20 1.34
C PRO A 42 -0.38 -0.75 2.42
N ALA A 43 -0.59 -2.05 2.24
CA ALA A 43 0.19 -3.09 2.86
C ALA A 43 1.51 -3.27 2.10
N PHE A 44 2.49 -3.91 2.72
CA PHE A 44 3.79 -4.20 2.11
C PHE A 44 4.01 -5.71 2.13
N VAL A 45 4.17 -6.30 0.97
CA VAL A 45 4.26 -7.75 0.84
C VAL A 45 5.56 -8.12 0.11
N ARG A 46 6.33 -9.05 0.68
CA ARG A 46 7.39 -9.77 -0.02
C ARG A 46 7.03 -11.26 -0.10
N VAL A 47 7.57 -11.93 -1.10
CA VAL A 47 7.30 -13.34 -1.36
C VAL A 47 8.59 -14.14 -1.30
N ILE A 48 8.53 -15.34 -0.73
CA ILE A 48 9.58 -16.35 -0.82
C ILE A 48 9.03 -17.65 -1.42
N HIS A 49 9.78 -18.25 -2.33
CA HIS A 49 9.48 -19.56 -2.89
C HIS A 49 10.22 -20.63 -2.09
N ALA A 50 9.52 -21.30 -1.17
CA ALA A 50 10.07 -22.31 -0.29
C ALA A 50 9.46 -23.72 -0.51
N SER A 51 8.62 -23.91 -1.52
CA SER A 51 8.08 -25.24 -1.86
C SER A 51 9.07 -25.99 -2.76
N PRO A 52 9.64 -27.11 -2.31
CA PRO A 52 10.65 -27.83 -3.09
C PRO A 52 10.09 -28.51 -4.33
N ASP A 53 8.82 -28.91 -4.32
CA ASP A 53 8.19 -29.67 -5.42
C ASP A 53 7.61 -28.78 -6.54
N VAL A 54 7.45 -27.50 -6.25
CA VAL A 54 7.03 -26.52 -7.26
C VAL A 54 8.29 -25.95 -7.88
N GLY A 55 8.61 -26.36 -9.09
CA GLY A 55 9.76 -25.82 -9.83
C GLY A 55 9.69 -24.29 -10.00
N THR A 56 10.27 -23.77 -11.05
CA THR A 56 10.12 -22.34 -11.39
C THR A 56 8.65 -21.99 -11.62
N ALA A 57 8.16 -20.96 -10.97
CA ALA A 57 6.75 -20.59 -10.94
C ALA A 57 6.47 -19.19 -11.46
N ASP A 58 5.27 -19.01 -11.99
CA ASP A 58 4.65 -17.70 -12.21
C ASP A 58 3.66 -17.42 -11.08
N VAL A 59 3.67 -16.21 -10.52
CA VAL A 59 2.76 -15.78 -9.46
C VAL A 59 1.80 -14.75 -10.00
N PHE A 60 0.51 -14.97 -9.78
CA PHE A 60 -0.57 -14.09 -10.16
C PHE A 60 -1.27 -13.55 -8.92
N VAL A 61 -1.66 -12.30 -8.95
CA VAL A 61 -2.44 -11.65 -7.91
C VAL A 61 -3.63 -10.95 -8.58
N ASP A 62 -4.84 -11.29 -8.14
CA ASP A 62 -6.09 -10.77 -8.68
C ASP A 62 -6.19 -10.90 -10.22
N GLY A 63 -5.69 -12.01 -10.74
CA GLY A 63 -5.68 -12.32 -12.17
C GLY A 63 -4.52 -11.73 -12.95
N ALA A 64 -3.74 -10.81 -12.40
CA ALA A 64 -2.57 -10.22 -13.06
C ALA A 64 -1.28 -10.97 -12.68
N LYS A 65 -0.40 -11.22 -13.67
CA LYS A 65 0.91 -11.82 -13.40
C LYS A 65 1.81 -10.81 -12.71
N LEU A 66 2.17 -11.10 -11.46
CA LEU A 66 3.04 -10.25 -10.62
C LEU A 66 4.52 -10.67 -10.74
N LEU A 67 4.80 -11.97 -10.65
CA LEU A 67 6.15 -12.52 -10.78
C LEU A 67 6.18 -13.55 -11.91
N SER A 68 7.26 -13.56 -12.66
CA SER A 68 7.50 -14.50 -13.73
C SER A 68 8.82 -15.24 -13.50
N SER A 69 8.84 -16.54 -13.76
CA SER A 69 10.02 -17.39 -13.58
C SER A 69 10.64 -17.31 -12.18
N PHE A 70 9.79 -17.25 -11.14
CA PHE A 70 10.20 -17.16 -9.74
C PHE A 70 10.78 -18.50 -9.30
N GLN A 71 12.07 -18.52 -8.98
CA GLN A 71 12.83 -19.74 -8.69
C GLN A 71 12.72 -20.10 -7.22
N PHE A 72 12.90 -21.41 -6.92
CA PHE A 72 13.05 -21.90 -5.56
C PHE A 72 14.16 -21.16 -4.82
N GLY A 73 13.96 -20.86 -3.53
CA GLY A 73 14.89 -20.09 -2.69
C GLY A 73 14.88 -18.58 -2.95
N SER A 74 14.25 -18.10 -4.02
CA SER A 74 14.19 -16.66 -4.31
C SER A 74 13.29 -15.92 -3.33
N VAL A 75 13.76 -14.72 -2.91
CA VAL A 75 13.02 -13.77 -2.05
C VAL A 75 12.90 -12.44 -2.77
N THR A 76 11.69 -11.89 -2.83
CA THR A 76 11.49 -10.55 -3.39
C THR A 76 11.78 -9.45 -2.37
N GLY A 77 11.95 -8.22 -2.83
CA GLY A 77 11.75 -7.04 -1.98
C GLY A 77 10.28 -6.87 -1.59
N TYR A 78 10.01 -5.93 -0.65
CA TYR A 78 8.63 -5.56 -0.34
C TYR A 78 8.03 -4.70 -1.47
N ALA A 79 6.84 -5.09 -1.90
CA ALA A 79 6.00 -4.33 -2.82
C ALA A 79 4.79 -3.76 -2.08
N ALA A 80 4.38 -2.55 -2.44
CA ALA A 80 3.15 -1.96 -1.93
C ALA A 80 1.94 -2.61 -2.61
N VAL A 81 0.98 -3.08 -1.80
CA VAL A 81 -0.24 -3.76 -2.24
C VAL A 81 -1.42 -3.05 -1.56
N PRO A 82 -2.55 -2.80 -2.24
CA PRO A 82 -3.75 -2.29 -1.59
C PRO A 82 -4.12 -3.12 -0.37
N ALA A 83 -4.67 -2.52 0.68
CA ALA A 83 -5.20 -3.28 1.80
C ALA A 83 -6.50 -3.98 1.39
N GLY A 84 -6.69 -5.21 1.85
CA GLY A 84 -7.87 -6.01 1.54
C GLY A 84 -7.55 -7.48 1.22
N PRO A 85 -8.54 -8.22 0.72
CA PRO A 85 -8.36 -9.59 0.25
C PRO A 85 -7.78 -9.59 -1.17
N HIS A 86 -6.80 -10.47 -1.41
CA HIS A 86 -6.16 -10.69 -2.71
C HIS A 86 -6.15 -12.18 -3.05
N LEU A 87 -6.59 -12.54 -4.24
CA LEU A 87 -6.48 -13.89 -4.73
C LEU A 87 -5.08 -14.12 -5.31
N VAL A 88 -4.29 -14.94 -4.61
CA VAL A 88 -2.95 -15.34 -5.06
C VAL A 88 -3.01 -16.71 -5.70
N GLN A 89 -2.48 -16.81 -6.91
CA GLN A 89 -2.42 -18.06 -7.66
C GLN A 89 -0.99 -18.31 -8.14
N ILE A 90 -0.53 -19.55 -7.98
CA ILE A 90 0.82 -19.97 -8.37
C ILE A 90 0.70 -21.08 -9.42
N ALA A 91 1.30 -20.88 -10.57
CA ALA A 91 1.36 -21.86 -11.64
C ALA A 91 2.81 -22.14 -12.02
N LEU A 92 3.08 -23.34 -12.53
CA LEU A 92 4.38 -23.61 -13.17
C LEU A 92 4.61 -22.63 -14.33
N VAL A 93 5.85 -22.23 -14.51
CA VAL A 93 6.23 -21.25 -15.55
C VAL A 93 5.66 -21.66 -16.91
N GLY A 94 5.03 -20.71 -17.59
CA GLY A 94 4.46 -20.90 -18.92
C GLY A 94 3.14 -21.69 -19.01
N LYS A 95 2.61 -22.21 -17.89
CA LYS A 95 1.32 -22.95 -17.90
C LYS A 95 0.10 -22.02 -17.80
N GLY A 96 0.30 -20.77 -17.36
CA GLY A 96 -0.75 -19.79 -17.23
C GLY A 96 -1.63 -19.98 -15.98
N ILE A 97 -2.44 -18.98 -15.70
CA ILE A 97 -3.25 -18.87 -14.48
C ILE A 97 -4.29 -20.00 -14.33
N ASN A 98 -4.83 -20.50 -15.46
CA ASN A 98 -5.84 -21.57 -15.46
C ASN A 98 -5.28 -22.94 -15.04
N ALA A 99 -3.96 -23.09 -15.01
CA ALA A 99 -3.25 -24.28 -14.54
C ALA A 99 -2.54 -24.03 -13.20
N ALA A 100 -3.09 -23.13 -12.37
CA ALA A 100 -2.53 -22.83 -11.05
C ALA A 100 -2.53 -24.10 -10.16
N ALA A 101 -1.36 -24.46 -9.66
CA ALA A 101 -1.18 -25.54 -8.69
C ALA A 101 -1.65 -25.14 -7.28
N LEU A 102 -1.69 -23.85 -7.00
CA LEU A 102 -2.14 -23.27 -5.75
C LEU A 102 -2.97 -22.02 -6.02
N SER A 103 -4.11 -21.91 -5.32
CA SER A 103 -4.99 -20.75 -5.35
C SER A 103 -5.48 -20.48 -3.93
N GLN A 104 -5.16 -19.32 -3.37
CA GLN A 104 -5.50 -18.96 -2.00
C GLN A 104 -5.77 -17.46 -1.88
N THR A 105 -6.84 -17.10 -1.16
CA THR A 105 -7.10 -15.68 -0.83
C THR A 105 -6.34 -15.30 0.44
N LEU A 106 -5.57 -14.23 0.37
CA LEU A 106 -4.86 -13.64 1.48
C LEU A 106 -5.44 -12.26 1.78
N SER A 107 -5.63 -11.95 3.07
CA SER A 107 -6.06 -10.61 3.49
C SER A 107 -4.89 -9.86 4.10
N VAL A 108 -4.63 -8.64 3.60
CA VAL A 108 -3.55 -7.78 4.09
C VAL A 108 -4.13 -6.46 4.63
N SER A 109 -3.57 -5.98 5.73
CA SER A 109 -4.02 -4.78 6.42
C SER A 109 -3.16 -3.58 6.06
N SER A 110 -3.78 -2.40 6.05
CA SER A 110 -3.11 -1.12 5.78
C SER A 110 -1.93 -0.89 6.72
N GLY A 111 -0.80 -0.45 6.16
CA GLY A 111 0.42 -0.11 6.90
C GLY A 111 1.19 -1.29 7.47
N VAL A 112 0.77 -2.52 7.23
CA VAL A 112 1.41 -3.73 7.77
C VAL A 112 2.31 -4.37 6.73
N ALA A 113 3.48 -4.85 7.17
CA ALA A 113 4.42 -5.60 6.34
C ALA A 113 4.21 -7.12 6.53
N TYR A 114 4.33 -7.87 5.43
CA TYR A 114 4.11 -9.31 5.40
C TYR A 114 5.19 -10.04 4.60
N THR A 115 5.62 -11.19 5.10
CA THR A 115 6.29 -12.21 4.30
C THR A 115 5.29 -13.31 3.96
N VAL A 116 5.10 -13.57 2.68
CA VAL A 116 4.26 -14.66 2.17
C VAL A 116 5.18 -15.75 1.61
N ALA A 117 5.13 -16.92 2.20
CA ALA A 117 5.92 -18.08 1.78
C ALA A 117 5.06 -19.09 1.05
N ALA A 118 5.44 -19.44 -0.17
CA ALA A 118 4.91 -20.62 -0.85
C ALA A 118 5.62 -21.85 -0.27
N ILE A 119 4.89 -22.71 0.44
CA ILE A 119 5.40 -23.83 1.21
C ILE A 119 4.68 -25.13 0.88
N GLY A 120 5.15 -26.22 1.48
CA GLY A 120 4.58 -27.54 1.32
C GLY A 120 5.19 -28.32 0.18
N THR A 121 4.75 -29.58 0.05
CA THR A 121 5.16 -30.53 -0.98
C THR A 121 3.94 -31.09 -1.70
N ASN A 122 4.13 -31.77 -2.81
CA ASN A 122 3.03 -32.47 -3.48
C ASN A 122 2.39 -33.55 -2.57
N ALA A 123 3.18 -34.13 -1.63
CA ALA A 123 2.70 -35.13 -0.68
C ALA A 123 1.92 -34.52 0.48
N THR A 124 2.31 -33.33 0.96
CA THR A 124 1.67 -32.67 2.14
C THR A 124 0.66 -31.60 1.75
N GLY A 125 0.58 -31.28 0.47
CA GLY A 125 -0.19 -30.16 -0.06
C GLY A 125 0.61 -28.86 -0.11
N LEU A 126 0.30 -28.04 -1.09
CA LEU A 126 0.88 -26.70 -1.29
C LEU A 126 0.03 -25.67 -0.57
N SER A 127 0.66 -24.68 0.06
CA SER A 127 -0.04 -23.59 0.73
C SER A 127 0.77 -22.31 0.76
N LEU A 128 0.10 -21.19 1.05
CA LEU A 128 0.74 -19.92 1.38
C LEU A 128 0.72 -19.71 2.89
N GLN A 129 1.90 -19.59 3.48
CA GLN A 129 2.06 -19.20 4.87
C GLN A 129 2.33 -17.70 4.94
N VAL A 130 1.57 -16.99 5.77
CA VAL A 130 1.68 -15.54 5.94
C VAL A 130 2.31 -15.23 7.30
N PHE A 131 3.34 -14.41 7.30
CA PHE A 131 3.98 -13.90 8.50
C PHE A 131 3.84 -12.38 8.54
N VAL A 132 3.41 -11.86 9.68
CA VAL A 132 3.43 -10.41 9.93
C VAL A 132 4.84 -10.03 10.31
N ASP A 133 5.40 -9.02 9.64
CA ASP A 133 6.75 -8.55 9.86
C ASP A 133 6.77 -7.22 10.62
N ASN A 134 7.73 -7.11 11.54
CA ASN A 134 8.05 -5.87 12.23
C ASN A 134 9.46 -5.43 11.83
N ASN A 135 9.54 -4.51 10.89
CA ASN A 135 10.80 -4.00 10.37
C ASN A 135 11.27 -2.70 11.07
N LEU A 136 10.66 -2.32 12.20
CA LEU A 136 11.15 -1.24 13.05
C LEU A 136 12.44 -1.68 13.73
N VAL A 137 13.51 -0.92 13.56
CA VAL A 137 14.82 -1.17 14.15
C VAL A 137 15.20 -0.01 15.06
N ALA A 138 15.71 -0.30 16.25
CA ALA A 138 16.27 0.75 17.11
C ALA A 138 17.52 1.36 16.45
N ALA A 139 17.68 2.67 16.58
CA ALA A 139 18.82 3.36 16.00
C ALA A 139 20.15 2.76 16.48
N GLY A 140 21.06 2.50 15.57
CA GLY A 140 22.37 1.93 15.87
C GLY A 140 22.41 0.41 16.03
N THR A 141 21.29 -0.30 15.93
CA THR A 141 21.23 -1.77 16.04
C THR A 141 20.87 -2.42 14.70
N ALA A 142 20.89 -3.75 14.68
CA ALA A 142 20.34 -4.60 13.64
C ALA A 142 19.33 -5.58 14.26
N LYS A 143 18.46 -6.18 13.44
CA LYS A 143 17.55 -7.24 13.87
C LYS A 143 17.68 -8.45 12.97
N VAL A 144 17.52 -9.62 13.56
CA VAL A 144 17.48 -10.90 12.86
C VAL A 144 16.17 -11.61 13.16
N ARG A 145 15.59 -12.26 12.16
CA ARG A 145 14.46 -13.17 12.29
C ARG A 145 14.68 -14.40 11.43
N VAL A 146 14.40 -15.57 11.97
CA VAL A 146 14.54 -16.84 11.26
C VAL A 146 13.16 -17.39 10.93
N TYR A 147 13.02 -17.89 9.71
CA TYR A 147 11.79 -18.54 9.20
C TYR A 147 12.14 -19.99 8.87
N HIS A 148 11.50 -20.93 9.55
CA HIS A 148 11.70 -22.34 9.28
C HIS A 148 10.67 -22.80 8.25
N LEU A 149 11.10 -22.89 6.99
CA LEU A 149 10.25 -23.22 5.83
C LEU A 149 10.65 -24.54 5.14
N SER A 150 11.53 -25.34 5.77
CA SER A 150 11.97 -26.64 5.28
C SER A 150 11.02 -27.75 5.76
N PRO A 151 10.21 -28.35 4.89
CA PRO A 151 9.38 -29.46 5.27
C PRO A 151 10.22 -30.73 5.54
N GLY A 152 9.81 -31.55 6.51
CA GLY A 152 10.49 -32.81 6.81
C GLY A 152 11.77 -32.70 7.60
N THR A 153 12.13 -31.49 8.06
CA THR A 153 13.13 -31.29 9.12
C THR A 153 12.41 -31.06 10.44
N GLY A 154 12.94 -31.58 11.55
CA GLY A 154 12.43 -31.29 12.89
C GLY A 154 12.54 -29.81 13.24
N SER A 155 12.32 -29.46 14.51
CA SER A 155 12.55 -28.11 14.97
C SER A 155 14.02 -27.72 14.77
N VAL A 156 14.28 -26.41 14.59
CA VAL A 156 15.63 -25.88 14.45
C VAL A 156 15.99 -25.00 15.62
N ASP A 157 17.24 -25.10 16.04
CA ASP A 157 17.90 -24.17 16.96
C ASP A 157 18.86 -23.29 16.16
N VAL A 158 19.00 -22.03 16.59
CA VAL A 158 19.94 -21.09 15.96
C VAL A 158 20.91 -20.61 17.03
N SER A 159 22.19 -20.74 16.78
CA SER A 159 23.24 -20.20 17.64
C SER A 159 24.12 -19.18 16.91
N ASP A 160 24.67 -18.24 17.66
CA ASP A 160 25.76 -17.35 17.28
C ASP A 160 26.96 -17.64 18.17
N GLY A 161 27.96 -18.24 17.55
CA GLY A 161 29.06 -18.83 18.31
C GLY A 161 28.57 -19.89 19.30
N SER A 162 28.87 -19.71 20.61
CA SER A 162 28.46 -20.64 21.66
C SER A 162 27.06 -20.36 22.26
N SER A 163 26.38 -19.28 21.84
CA SER A 163 25.12 -18.84 22.43
C SER A 163 23.93 -19.24 21.54
N THR A 164 22.98 -20.03 22.07
CA THR A 164 21.74 -20.30 21.40
C THR A 164 20.83 -19.05 21.50
N VAL A 165 20.51 -18.46 20.35
CA VAL A 165 19.67 -17.23 20.24
C VAL A 165 18.21 -17.53 19.91
N ILE A 166 17.95 -18.66 19.26
CA ILE A 166 16.59 -19.16 18.95
C ILE A 166 16.59 -20.66 19.21
N SER A 167 15.58 -21.20 19.91
CA SER A 167 15.46 -22.62 20.18
C SER A 167 14.09 -23.15 19.82
N GLY A 168 14.02 -24.40 19.32
CA GLY A 168 12.81 -25.15 19.08
C GLY A 168 11.90 -24.56 18.02
N LEU A 169 12.44 -23.82 17.05
CA LEU A 169 11.61 -23.22 15.99
C LEU A 169 11.06 -24.31 15.07
N SER A 170 9.75 -24.47 15.09
CA SER A 170 9.04 -25.52 14.32
C SER A 170 8.67 -25.06 12.92
N TYR A 171 8.53 -26.00 11.99
CA TYR A 171 7.96 -25.76 10.65
C TYR A 171 6.41 -25.67 10.71
N PRO A 172 5.77 -24.79 9.96
CA PRO A 172 6.25 -23.63 9.24
C PRO A 172 6.09 -22.35 10.09
N GLN A 173 7.06 -21.99 10.87
CA GLN A 173 6.98 -20.84 11.78
C GLN A 173 8.15 -19.86 11.57
N ALA A 174 7.98 -18.66 12.11
CA ALA A 174 9.04 -17.67 12.22
C ALA A 174 9.31 -17.38 13.70
N SER A 175 10.59 -17.16 14.02
CA SER A 175 11.02 -16.79 15.36
C SER A 175 10.51 -15.42 15.80
N ASN A 176 10.69 -15.07 17.07
CA ASN A 176 10.75 -13.70 17.48
C ASN A 176 11.98 -13.02 16.84
N TYR A 177 11.98 -11.68 16.87
CA TYR A 177 13.16 -10.92 16.43
C TYR A 177 14.22 -10.91 17.51
N VAL A 178 15.47 -11.14 17.10
CA VAL A 178 16.67 -10.95 17.93
C VAL A 178 17.29 -9.62 17.55
N ASN A 179 17.61 -8.78 18.54
CA ASN A 179 18.27 -7.49 18.32
C ASN A 179 19.77 -7.69 18.59
N ASP A 180 20.59 -7.31 17.63
CA ASP A 180 22.03 -7.45 17.69
C ASP A 180 22.72 -6.11 17.40
N ALA A 181 24.00 -6.00 17.79
CA ALA A 181 24.83 -4.91 17.30
C ALA A 181 25.10 -5.10 15.80
N ALA A 182 25.40 -4.01 15.10
CA ALA A 182 25.88 -4.13 13.73
C ALA A 182 27.25 -4.84 13.73
N GLY A 183 27.45 -5.79 12.80
CA GLY A 183 28.69 -6.58 12.75
C GLY A 183 28.59 -7.79 11.85
N SER A 184 29.65 -8.59 11.84
CA SER A 184 29.69 -9.88 11.13
C SER A 184 29.44 -11.01 12.11
N TYR A 185 28.52 -11.89 11.75
CA TYR A 185 28.07 -13.02 12.56
C TYR A 185 28.16 -14.31 11.76
N THR A 186 28.29 -15.43 12.46
CA THR A 186 28.11 -16.76 11.87
C THR A 186 27.01 -17.44 12.65
N PHE A 187 25.83 -17.53 12.02
CA PHE A 187 24.67 -18.22 12.56
C PHE A 187 24.74 -19.70 12.18
N ASP A 188 24.72 -20.58 13.19
CA ASP A 188 24.59 -22.00 12.98
C ASP A 188 23.14 -22.42 13.19
N VAL A 189 22.48 -22.83 12.12
CA VAL A 189 21.11 -23.35 12.16
C VAL A 189 21.15 -24.86 12.23
N THR A 190 20.79 -25.41 13.38
CA THR A 190 20.86 -26.83 13.67
C THR A 190 19.47 -27.45 13.72
N SER A 191 19.21 -28.41 12.85
CA SER A 191 17.99 -29.22 12.85
C SER A 191 18.13 -30.34 13.89
N THR A 192 17.04 -30.60 14.63
CA THR A 192 17.00 -31.64 15.65
C THR A 192 16.75 -33.04 15.07
N GLN A 193 15.99 -33.14 13.96
CA GLN A 193 15.64 -34.40 13.32
C GLN A 193 15.46 -34.26 11.80
N PRO A 194 16.36 -34.80 11.00
CA PRO A 194 17.68 -35.36 11.37
C PRO A 194 18.62 -34.26 11.84
N SER A 195 19.58 -34.62 12.68
CA SER A 195 20.56 -33.64 13.16
C SER A 195 21.47 -33.20 12.02
N ALA A 196 21.41 -31.92 11.71
CA ALA A 196 22.25 -31.26 10.71
C ALA A 196 22.45 -29.79 11.08
N THR A 197 23.66 -29.31 10.89
CA THR A 197 24.00 -27.90 11.12
C THR A 197 24.37 -27.23 9.81
N LEU A 198 23.77 -26.08 9.54
CA LEU A 198 24.03 -25.22 8.38
C LEU A 198 24.60 -23.89 8.88
N PRO A 199 25.88 -23.58 8.63
CA PRO A 199 26.45 -22.29 8.97
C PRO A 199 26.05 -21.24 7.93
N LEU A 200 25.78 -20.02 8.39
CA LEU A 200 25.54 -18.84 7.57
C LEU A 200 26.35 -17.65 8.09
N SER A 201 27.39 -17.27 7.36
CA SER A 201 28.09 -16.02 7.64
C SER A 201 27.31 -14.84 7.08
N GLN A 202 26.96 -13.89 7.94
CA GLN A 202 26.08 -12.78 7.60
C GLN A 202 26.61 -11.47 8.20
N MET A 203 26.77 -10.45 7.35
CA MET A 203 26.95 -9.08 7.81
C MET A 203 25.59 -8.53 8.22
N LEU A 204 25.50 -7.94 9.40
CA LEU A 204 24.34 -7.20 9.90
C LEU A 204 24.66 -5.70 9.86
N PRO A 205 24.26 -4.96 8.83
CA PRO A 205 24.43 -3.51 8.79
C PRO A 205 23.55 -2.81 9.84
N VAL A 206 23.99 -1.67 10.30
CA VAL A 206 23.22 -0.84 11.22
C VAL A 206 21.87 -0.43 10.61
N ASN A 207 20.83 -0.38 11.43
CA ASN A 207 19.46 -0.03 11.04
C ASN A 207 18.87 -0.96 9.96
N THR A 208 19.22 -2.25 9.98
CA THR A 208 18.68 -3.26 9.06
C THR A 208 17.95 -4.38 9.78
N VAL A 209 17.05 -5.03 9.05
CA VAL A 209 16.45 -6.31 9.43
C VAL A 209 16.94 -7.37 8.47
N THR A 210 17.55 -8.40 9.01
CA THR A 210 17.97 -9.59 8.28
C THR A 210 16.97 -10.71 8.54
N SER A 211 16.43 -11.27 7.47
CA SER A 211 15.59 -12.46 7.51
C SER A 211 16.38 -13.65 6.99
N ILE A 212 16.42 -14.73 7.76
CA ILE A 212 17.09 -15.98 7.40
C ILE A 212 15.99 -17.02 7.20
N PHE A 213 15.97 -17.67 6.06
CA PHE A 213 14.99 -18.68 5.69
C PHE A 213 15.68 -20.04 5.56
N THR A 214 15.23 -21.03 6.33
CA THR A 214 15.62 -22.43 6.16
C THR A 214 14.68 -23.05 5.13
N VAL A 215 15.18 -23.43 3.97
CA VAL A 215 14.39 -23.96 2.84
C VAL A 215 14.98 -25.27 2.32
N GLY A 216 14.23 -26.00 1.50
CA GLY A 216 14.67 -27.26 0.92
C GLY A 216 14.41 -28.45 1.81
N MET A 217 15.02 -29.59 1.48
CA MET A 217 14.81 -30.88 2.15
C MET A 217 16.14 -31.50 2.57
N TYR A 218 16.19 -32.10 3.75
CA TYR A 218 17.41 -32.72 4.27
C TYR A 218 17.97 -33.84 3.37
N ASN A 219 17.14 -34.78 2.99
CA ASN A 219 17.50 -35.91 2.08
C ASN A 219 16.76 -35.85 0.77
N GLY A 220 16.49 -34.65 0.25
CA GLY A 220 15.71 -34.43 -0.96
C GLY A 220 16.34 -33.45 -1.93
N PHE A 221 15.56 -33.05 -2.89
CA PHE A 221 15.91 -32.00 -3.84
C PHE A 221 14.76 -31.00 -3.96
N PRO A 222 15.03 -29.69 -3.92
CA PRO A 222 16.32 -29.04 -3.63
C PRO A 222 16.85 -29.37 -2.23
N LYS A 223 18.18 -29.37 -2.07
CA LYS A 223 18.81 -29.63 -0.78
C LYS A 223 18.47 -28.55 0.25
N LEU A 224 18.56 -28.95 1.53
CA LEU A 224 18.45 -28.03 2.65
C LEU A 224 19.49 -26.92 2.54
N GLU A 225 19.05 -25.68 2.59
CA GLU A 225 19.89 -24.49 2.47
C GLU A 225 19.35 -23.32 3.29
N LEU A 226 20.20 -22.33 3.55
CA LEU A 226 19.83 -21.05 4.17
C LEU A 226 19.85 -19.96 3.11
N VAL A 227 18.75 -19.22 3.03
CA VAL A 227 18.62 -18.04 2.19
C VAL A 227 18.47 -16.83 3.10
N SER A 228 19.14 -15.73 2.80
CA SER A 228 18.99 -14.49 3.57
C SER A 228 18.47 -13.34 2.70
N ALA A 229 17.70 -12.45 3.32
CA ALA A 229 17.26 -11.20 2.73
C ALA A 229 17.37 -10.08 3.76
N GLN A 230 17.86 -8.92 3.32
CA GLN A 230 18.03 -7.76 4.18
C GLN A 230 17.18 -6.60 3.69
N VAL A 231 16.64 -5.84 4.63
CA VAL A 231 15.95 -4.57 4.37
C VAL A 231 16.51 -3.49 5.27
N SER A 232 16.74 -2.31 4.73
CA SER A 232 17.16 -1.14 5.48
C SER A 232 15.96 -0.23 5.73
N GLY A 233 15.90 0.37 6.90
CA GLY A 233 14.81 1.25 7.30
C GLY A 233 13.53 0.48 7.66
N THR A 234 12.43 1.18 7.67
CA THR A 234 11.09 0.65 7.92
C THR A 234 10.40 0.43 6.58
N PRO A 235 10.37 -0.80 6.00
CA PRO A 235 9.45 -1.07 4.92
C PRO A 235 8.03 -0.88 5.46
N GLY A 236 7.23 -0.10 4.83
CA GLY A 236 5.92 0.25 5.31
C GLY A 236 5.69 1.74 5.46
N LEU A 237 6.74 2.53 5.53
CA LEU A 237 6.64 3.94 5.21
C LEU A 237 6.88 4.10 3.71
N PRO A 238 6.01 4.83 2.99
CA PRO A 238 6.32 5.17 1.62
C PRO A 238 7.73 5.73 1.60
N GLN A 239 8.56 5.29 0.66
CA GLN A 239 9.79 5.97 0.25
C GLN A 239 9.40 7.29 -0.46
N THR A 240 8.43 7.98 0.08
CA THR A 240 8.31 9.39 -0.16
C THR A 240 9.53 9.95 0.53
N GLY A 241 10.46 10.49 -0.23
CA GLY A 241 11.54 11.30 0.29
C GLY A 241 10.99 12.48 1.08
N SER A 242 10.21 12.22 2.09
CA SER A 242 9.73 13.18 3.05
C SER A 242 10.91 13.44 3.96
N ASN A 243 11.73 14.39 3.54
CA ASN A 243 12.50 15.19 4.47
C ASN A 243 11.52 15.56 5.61
N PRO A 244 11.71 15.09 6.87
CA PRO A 244 10.83 15.47 7.98
C PRO A 244 10.80 16.99 8.21
N ASN A 245 11.71 17.74 7.58
CA ASN A 245 11.76 19.19 7.53
C ASN A 245 11.21 19.77 6.21
N ALA A 246 10.70 18.96 5.27
CA ALA A 246 10.00 19.49 4.12
C ALA A 246 8.67 20.07 4.60
N VAL A 247 8.58 21.39 4.62
CA VAL A 247 7.29 22.08 4.76
C VAL A 247 6.37 21.48 3.69
N PRO A 248 5.21 20.91 4.06
CA PRO A 248 4.29 20.40 3.08
C PRO A 248 3.91 21.54 2.15
N THR A 249 4.39 21.53 0.93
CA THR A 249 3.85 22.33 -0.14
C THR A 249 2.45 21.80 -0.40
N HIS A 250 1.49 22.27 0.40
CA HIS A 250 0.10 22.20 0.04
C HIS A 250 -0.04 23.04 -1.23
N SER A 251 0.04 22.39 -2.39
CA SER A 251 -0.63 22.87 -3.56
C SER A 251 -2.12 22.80 -3.24
N GLN A 252 -2.62 23.81 -2.55
CA GLN A 252 -4.05 24.02 -2.42
C GLN A 252 -4.54 24.18 -3.87
N PRO A 253 -5.39 23.29 -4.39
CA PRO A 253 -6.09 23.62 -5.63
C PRO A 253 -6.78 24.94 -5.34
N LEU A 254 -6.58 25.93 -6.20
CA LEU A 254 -7.26 27.23 -6.14
C LEU A 254 -8.72 26.90 -5.85
N SER A 255 -9.11 27.15 -4.61
CA SER A 255 -10.37 26.65 -4.09
C SER A 255 -11.49 27.24 -4.96
N LEU A 256 -12.35 26.39 -5.49
CA LEU A 256 -13.49 26.75 -6.35
C LEU A 256 -14.36 27.87 -5.77
N TRP A 257 -14.25 28.15 -4.47
CA TRP A 257 -14.93 29.28 -3.84
C TRP A 257 -14.36 30.64 -4.27
N LEU A 258 -13.07 30.74 -4.65
CA LEU A 258 -12.50 31.96 -5.23
C LEU A 258 -13.09 32.24 -6.62
N LEU A 259 -13.35 31.21 -7.42
CA LEU A 259 -14.08 31.34 -8.69
C LEU A 259 -15.54 31.74 -8.46
N GLY A 260 -16.17 31.24 -7.40
CA GLY A 260 -17.52 31.62 -7.00
C GLY A 260 -17.63 33.09 -6.58
N VAL A 261 -16.67 33.60 -5.84
CA VAL A 261 -16.61 35.01 -5.43
C VAL A 261 -16.36 35.90 -6.63
N LEU A 262 -15.49 35.51 -7.58
CA LEU A 262 -15.25 36.26 -8.81
C LEU A 262 -16.51 36.33 -9.69
N ALA A 263 -17.28 35.24 -9.80
CA ALA A 263 -18.54 35.21 -10.53
C ALA A 263 -19.59 36.10 -9.88
N LEU A 264 -19.66 36.18 -8.55
CA LEU A 264 -20.57 37.07 -7.82
C LEU A 264 -20.22 38.56 -8.03
N VAL A 265 -18.94 38.89 -8.07
CA VAL A 265 -18.48 40.28 -8.33
C VAL A 265 -18.82 40.69 -9.76
N VAL A 266 -18.66 39.82 -10.76
CA VAL A 266 -19.01 40.10 -12.16
C VAL A 266 -20.52 40.24 -12.34
N LEU A 267 -21.32 39.39 -11.69
CA LEU A 267 -22.80 39.49 -11.72
C LEU A 267 -23.29 40.74 -10.98
N GLY A 268 -22.64 41.09 -9.84
CA GLY A 268 -22.99 42.33 -9.12
C GLY A 268 -22.66 43.59 -9.93
N ALA A 269 -21.54 43.64 -10.63
CA ALA A 269 -21.18 44.76 -11.52
C ALA A 269 -22.10 44.88 -12.74
N GLY A 270 -22.59 43.74 -13.28
CA GLY A 270 -23.54 43.73 -14.40
C GLY A 270 -24.91 44.31 -14.02
N VAL A 271 -25.40 44.01 -12.80
CA VAL A 271 -26.70 44.50 -12.32
C VAL A 271 -26.66 46.02 -12.05
N THR A 272 -25.53 46.56 -11.58
CA THR A 272 -25.42 48.02 -11.36
C THR A 272 -25.36 48.79 -12.68
N SER A 273 -24.76 48.25 -13.75
CA SER A 273 -24.69 48.91 -15.06
C SER A 273 -26.07 48.97 -15.76
N VAL A 274 -26.85 47.89 -15.68
CA VAL A 274 -28.21 47.87 -16.26
C VAL A 274 -29.15 48.78 -15.48
N GLY A 275 -29.02 48.89 -14.15
CA GLY A 275 -29.81 49.78 -13.32
C GLY A 275 -29.57 51.27 -13.64
N THR A 276 -28.32 51.65 -13.98
CA THR A 276 -27.98 53.05 -14.32
C THR A 276 -28.49 53.46 -15.71
N ASP A 277 -28.52 52.54 -16.67
CA ASP A 277 -29.05 52.82 -18.02
C ASP A 277 -30.56 52.95 -18.02
N VAL A 278 -31.29 52.15 -17.29
CA VAL A 278 -32.77 52.29 -17.11
C VAL A 278 -33.11 53.62 -16.42
N ALA A 279 -32.32 54.03 -15.41
CA ALA A 279 -32.55 55.30 -14.73
C ALA A 279 -32.24 56.50 -15.64
N ARG A 280 -31.25 56.43 -16.55
CA ARG A 280 -30.98 57.47 -17.57
C ARG A 280 -32.08 57.57 -18.61
N GLN A 281 -32.63 56.45 -19.03
CA GLN A 281 -33.73 56.42 -20.02
C GLN A 281 -35.03 57.01 -19.46
N ILE A 282 -35.38 56.78 -18.21
CA ILE A 282 -36.53 57.37 -17.52
C ILE A 282 -36.37 58.89 -17.35
N ARG A 283 -35.17 59.42 -17.13
CA ARG A 283 -34.90 60.86 -17.06
C ARG A 283 -35.08 61.56 -18.41
N ARG A 284 -34.70 60.95 -19.53
CA ARG A 284 -34.89 61.50 -20.87
C ARG A 284 -36.35 61.63 -21.28
N VAL A 285 -37.20 60.71 -20.85
CA VAL A 285 -38.65 60.77 -21.11
C VAL A 285 -39.34 61.84 -20.27
N ARG A 286 -38.78 62.28 -19.12
CA ARG A 286 -39.34 63.34 -18.27
C ARG A 286 -38.90 64.75 -18.63
N SER A 287 -37.84 64.95 -19.46
CA SER A 287 -37.36 66.26 -19.86
C SER A 287 -37.80 66.71 -21.29
N GLY A 288 -38.70 65.90 -21.93
CA GLY A 288 -39.20 66.15 -23.29
C GLY A 288 -40.63 66.52 -23.35
N THR A 289 -41.25 67.10 -22.28
CA THR A 289 -42.56 67.73 -22.29
C THR A 289 -42.41 69.16 -21.80
#